data_5380e993780634590eeb527ec1f23c98
#
_entry.id   5380e993780634590eeb527ec1f23c98
#
_cell.length_a   1.000
_cell.length_b   1.000
_cell.length_c   1.000
_cell.angle_alpha   90.00
_cell.angle_beta   90.00
_cell.angle_gamma   90.00
#
_symmetry.space_group_name_H-M   'P 1'
#
loop_
_entity.id
_entity.type
_entity.pdbx_description
1 polymer ?
#
loop_
_entity_poly.entity_id
_entity_poly.type
_entity_poly.pdbx_seq_one_letter_code
_entity_poly.pdbx_strand_id
1 'polypeptide(L)'
;MPKEVYFNKPQRLTQLIGANISVIVAGRRTGKTDSIAAPFVLRNMQRMPGSTGGIVVPTFKHGLTNTLPGLFAAWKRWGYIRGIHYVIGRKPPKTFAKAIIEPAEYEHVISFYNGSCAVIISQDRPGSSNSLTLSWLLVDEAKFIDYNKLKDETLPANGGIKSYFGRHSCNHSIMILSDMPQTQKGSWFLHYKDKMDSEVISAIEGLVYDIWKLKERIKQYKESGEEVSKHLIYSLRHKDKQLNQLRSIATYYKEYSSIENLQLLGENYIRQMKRDLTPLTFQTSILCQRIGIAKDGFYSSMKEAHKYDASDMEYLDNVAQSYYEDDDTHLSSICSHMDSRADKDTDPNAPICIGMDYNANINWIVAGQPSGRRLNVIKSFYVKF
;
A
#
# COMPACT_ATOMS: atom_id res chain seq x y z
N MET A 1 -25.22 -27.81 2.74
CA MET A 1 -25.43 -26.51 3.38
C MET A 1 -24.45 -25.51 2.79
N PRO A 2 -24.86 -24.27 2.46
CA PRO A 2 -23.91 -23.27 2.06
C PRO A 2 -22.92 -23.06 3.20
N LYS A 3 -21.63 -23.09 2.88
CA LYS A 3 -20.56 -22.89 3.86
C LYS A 3 -20.59 -21.41 4.26
N GLU A 4 -20.93 -21.09 5.49
CA GLU A 4 -20.83 -19.72 6.00
C GLU A 4 -19.39 -19.25 5.97
N VAL A 5 -19.16 -18.08 5.39
CA VAL A 5 -17.84 -17.46 5.32
C VAL A 5 -17.86 -16.23 6.20
N TYR A 6 -17.02 -16.21 7.22
CA TYR A 6 -16.84 -15.06 8.08
C TYR A 6 -15.95 -14.01 7.40
N PHE A 7 -16.43 -12.77 7.39
CA PHE A 7 -15.66 -11.60 6.98
C PHE A 7 -15.60 -10.58 8.12
N ASN A 8 -14.42 -10.13 8.47
CA ASN A 8 -14.27 -9.02 9.40
C ASN A 8 -14.73 -7.68 8.75
N LYS A 9 -14.82 -6.63 9.55
CA LYS A 9 -15.31 -5.32 9.10
C LYS A 9 -14.54 -4.76 7.88
N PRO A 10 -13.19 -4.72 7.86
CA PRO A 10 -12.42 -4.30 6.69
C PRO A 10 -12.78 -5.05 5.40
N GLN A 11 -12.83 -6.37 5.49
CA GLN A 11 -13.10 -7.26 4.37
C GLN A 11 -14.51 -7.03 3.82
N ARG A 12 -15.50 -6.99 4.70
CA ARG A 12 -16.90 -6.77 4.35
C ARG A 12 -17.13 -5.41 3.71
N LEU A 13 -16.62 -4.33 4.32
CA LEU A 13 -16.80 -2.98 3.79
C LEU A 13 -16.12 -2.80 2.43
N THR A 14 -14.91 -3.29 2.25
CA THR A 14 -14.21 -3.23 0.96
C THR A 14 -15.01 -3.89 -0.15
N GLN A 15 -15.61 -5.04 0.12
CA GLN A 15 -16.43 -5.75 -0.86
C GLN A 15 -17.78 -5.08 -1.12
N LEU A 16 -18.45 -4.58 -0.07
CA LEU A 16 -19.72 -3.87 -0.19
C LEU A 16 -19.60 -2.58 -0.98
N ILE A 17 -18.57 -1.78 -0.71
CA ILE A 17 -18.31 -0.56 -1.46
C ILE A 17 -17.94 -0.91 -2.90
N GLY A 18 -16.94 -1.76 -3.11
CA GLY A 18 -16.53 -2.24 -4.42
C GLY A 18 -16.13 -1.12 -5.38
N ALA A 19 -15.49 -0.06 -4.87
CA ALA A 19 -15.03 1.09 -5.62
C ALA A 19 -14.06 0.70 -6.75
N ASN A 20 -13.99 1.52 -7.80
CA ASN A 20 -13.05 1.33 -8.89
C ASN A 20 -11.61 1.41 -8.40
N ILE A 21 -11.27 2.41 -7.57
CA ILE A 21 -9.99 2.48 -6.89
C ILE A 21 -10.21 2.19 -5.41
N SER A 22 -9.54 1.15 -4.90
CA SER A 22 -9.61 0.78 -3.49
C SER A 22 -8.20 0.71 -2.91
N VAL A 23 -7.93 1.47 -1.86
CA VAL A 23 -6.66 1.51 -1.16
C VAL A 23 -6.89 1.10 0.29
N ILE A 24 -6.39 -0.06 0.66
CA ILE A 24 -6.57 -0.62 1.99
C ILE A 24 -5.21 -0.74 2.67
N VAL A 25 -5.00 0.13 3.63
CA VAL A 25 -3.82 0.11 4.50
C VAL A 25 -4.22 -0.63 5.77
N ALA A 26 -3.69 -1.82 5.97
CA ALA A 26 -4.16 -2.65 7.06
C ALA A 26 -3.03 -3.41 7.74
N GLY A 27 -3.10 -3.51 9.06
CA GLY A 27 -2.13 -4.22 9.87
C GLY A 27 -1.94 -5.68 9.45
N ARG A 28 -0.90 -6.30 9.92
CA ARG A 28 -0.62 -7.73 9.64
C ARG A 28 -1.74 -8.61 10.15
N ARG A 29 -2.00 -9.71 9.45
CA ARG A 29 -3.04 -10.70 9.80
C ARG A 29 -4.50 -10.16 9.78
N THR A 30 -4.76 -9.05 9.13
CA THR A 30 -6.13 -8.59 8.85
C THR A 30 -6.83 -9.37 7.73
N GLY A 31 -6.12 -10.30 7.08
CA GLY A 31 -6.65 -11.10 5.97
C GLY A 31 -6.71 -10.34 4.63
N LYS A 32 -5.80 -9.39 4.41
CA LYS A 32 -5.72 -8.61 3.15
C LYS A 32 -5.69 -9.50 1.91
N THR A 33 -4.76 -10.43 1.85
CA THR A 33 -4.57 -11.29 0.67
C THR A 33 -5.73 -12.25 0.50
N ASP A 34 -6.12 -12.92 1.57
CA ASP A 34 -7.13 -13.97 1.59
C ASP A 34 -8.54 -13.48 1.28
N SER A 35 -8.95 -12.40 1.92
CA SER A 35 -10.36 -11.97 1.94
C SER A 35 -10.61 -10.57 1.38
N ILE A 36 -9.57 -9.89 0.86
CA ILE A 36 -9.69 -8.64 0.09
C ILE A 36 -9.14 -8.83 -1.31
N ALA A 37 -7.86 -9.23 -1.46
CA ALA A 37 -7.26 -9.45 -2.78
C ALA A 37 -7.91 -10.60 -3.54
N ALA A 38 -8.10 -11.75 -2.89
CA ALA A 38 -8.64 -12.93 -3.56
C ALA A 38 -10.05 -12.72 -4.13
N PRO A 39 -11.02 -12.11 -3.40
CA PRO A 39 -12.33 -11.80 -3.99
C PRO A 39 -12.25 -10.69 -5.05
N PHE A 40 -11.36 -9.71 -4.92
CA PHE A 40 -11.18 -8.68 -5.95
C PHE A 40 -10.73 -9.29 -7.28
N VAL A 41 -9.69 -10.10 -7.27
CA VAL A 41 -9.17 -10.78 -8.47
C VAL A 41 -10.25 -11.68 -9.07
N LEU A 42 -10.86 -12.53 -8.27
CA LEU A 42 -11.89 -13.47 -8.71
C LEU A 42 -13.11 -12.75 -9.30
N ARG A 43 -13.60 -11.69 -8.63
CA ARG A 43 -14.71 -10.86 -9.12
C ARG A 43 -14.41 -10.27 -10.49
N ASN A 44 -13.23 -9.70 -10.67
CA ASN A 44 -12.84 -9.06 -11.92
C ASN A 44 -12.70 -10.08 -13.04
N MET A 45 -12.07 -11.23 -12.78
CA MET A 45 -11.95 -12.32 -13.75
C MET A 45 -13.32 -12.89 -14.14
N GLN A 46 -14.27 -12.99 -13.20
CA GLN A 46 -15.62 -13.49 -13.48
C GLN A 46 -16.49 -12.48 -14.22
N ARG A 47 -16.44 -11.23 -13.82
CA ARG A 47 -17.30 -10.18 -14.40
C ARG A 47 -16.84 -9.66 -15.75
N MET A 48 -15.57 -9.89 -16.07
CA MET A 48 -14.97 -9.50 -17.36
C MET A 48 -14.33 -10.74 -18.03
N PRO A 49 -15.16 -11.68 -18.54
CA PRO A 49 -14.65 -12.88 -19.21
C PRO A 49 -13.75 -12.50 -20.40
N GLY A 50 -12.63 -13.20 -20.54
CA GLY A 50 -11.64 -12.92 -21.58
C GLY A 50 -10.74 -11.71 -21.34
N SER A 51 -10.92 -10.96 -20.25
CA SER A 51 -10.06 -9.82 -19.90
C SER A 51 -8.71 -10.28 -19.33
N THR A 52 -7.72 -9.38 -19.42
CA THR A 52 -6.44 -9.55 -18.75
C THR A 52 -6.30 -8.53 -17.63
N GLY A 53 -5.89 -8.96 -16.45
CA GLY A 53 -5.54 -8.10 -15.33
C GLY A 53 -4.10 -8.25 -14.92
N GLY A 54 -3.61 -7.35 -14.06
CA GLY A 54 -2.25 -7.38 -13.54
C GLY A 54 -2.22 -7.58 -12.01
N ILE A 55 -1.31 -8.41 -11.55
CA ILE A 55 -0.97 -8.57 -10.13
C ILE A 55 0.45 -8.05 -9.95
N VAL A 56 0.58 -6.84 -9.42
CA VAL A 56 1.85 -6.16 -9.21
C VAL A 56 2.41 -6.55 -7.85
N VAL A 57 3.63 -7.05 -7.85
CA VAL A 57 4.36 -7.52 -6.66
C VAL A 57 5.77 -6.94 -6.62
N PRO A 58 6.40 -6.77 -5.45
CA PRO A 58 7.77 -6.25 -5.36
C PRO A 58 8.78 -7.09 -6.16
N THR A 59 8.72 -8.40 -6.04
CA THR A 59 9.52 -9.37 -6.80
C THR A 59 8.69 -10.61 -7.15
N PHE A 60 9.05 -11.33 -8.20
CA PHE A 60 8.38 -12.61 -8.53
C PHE A 60 8.42 -13.58 -7.36
N LYS A 61 9.58 -13.71 -6.69
CA LYS A 61 9.72 -14.58 -5.52
C LYS A 61 8.71 -14.21 -4.44
N HIS A 62 8.56 -12.92 -4.13
CA HIS A 62 7.58 -12.44 -3.15
C HIS A 62 6.14 -12.80 -3.57
N GLY A 63 5.79 -12.55 -4.83
CA GLY A 63 4.47 -12.93 -5.37
C GLY A 63 4.19 -14.42 -5.23
N LEU A 64 5.12 -15.27 -5.64
CA LEU A 64 4.99 -16.73 -5.60
C LEU A 64 4.91 -17.30 -4.18
N THR A 65 5.64 -16.72 -3.22
CA THR A 65 5.71 -17.25 -1.85
C THR A 65 4.68 -16.64 -0.90
N ASN A 66 4.26 -15.40 -1.11
CA ASN A 66 3.42 -14.67 -0.15
C ASN A 66 2.02 -14.36 -0.70
N THR A 67 1.92 -13.76 -1.88
CA THR A 67 0.62 -13.29 -2.42
C THR A 67 -0.20 -14.43 -3.01
N LEU A 68 0.36 -15.19 -3.95
CA LEU A 68 -0.39 -16.21 -4.68
C LEU A 68 -0.88 -17.37 -3.82
N PRO A 69 -0.12 -17.93 -2.86
CA PRO A 69 -0.62 -18.99 -2.00
C PRO A 69 -1.87 -18.60 -1.21
N GLY A 70 -1.93 -17.36 -0.72
CA GLY A 70 -3.11 -16.83 -0.04
C GLY A 70 -4.33 -16.72 -0.96
N LEU A 71 -4.15 -16.21 -2.19
CA LEU A 71 -5.20 -16.16 -3.21
C LEU A 71 -5.76 -17.56 -3.52
N PHE A 72 -4.89 -18.52 -3.77
CA PHE A 72 -5.30 -19.88 -4.15
C PHE A 72 -5.93 -20.65 -2.99
N ALA A 73 -5.46 -20.44 -1.77
CA ALA A 73 -6.09 -21.02 -0.58
C ALA A 73 -7.53 -20.50 -0.39
N ALA A 74 -7.77 -19.22 -0.61
CA ALA A 74 -9.10 -18.63 -0.58
C ALA A 74 -9.98 -19.20 -1.70
N TRP A 75 -9.51 -19.23 -2.93
CA TRP A 75 -10.24 -19.76 -4.06
C TRP A 75 -10.61 -21.24 -3.87
N LYS A 76 -9.68 -22.06 -3.32
CA LYS A 76 -9.96 -23.47 -2.99
C LYS A 76 -11.09 -23.59 -1.98
N ARG A 77 -11.14 -22.73 -0.95
CA ARG A 77 -12.24 -22.73 0.03
C ARG A 77 -13.58 -22.39 -0.60
N TRP A 78 -13.57 -21.57 -1.66
CA TRP A 78 -14.79 -21.18 -2.41
C TRP A 78 -15.12 -22.13 -3.56
N GLY A 79 -14.44 -23.27 -3.64
CA GLY A 79 -14.73 -24.32 -4.61
C GLY A 79 -14.00 -24.18 -5.96
N TYR A 80 -13.07 -23.23 -6.10
CA TYR A 80 -12.26 -23.10 -7.31
C TYR A 80 -11.05 -24.03 -7.23
N ILE A 81 -10.99 -25.00 -8.14
CA ILE A 81 -9.98 -26.07 -8.16
C ILE A 81 -8.97 -25.80 -9.28
N ARG A 82 -7.67 -25.83 -8.92
CA ARG A 82 -6.58 -25.73 -9.88
C ARG A 82 -6.63 -26.90 -10.86
N GLY A 83 -6.47 -26.61 -12.15
CA GLY A 83 -6.58 -27.60 -13.23
C GLY A 83 -7.99 -27.71 -13.83
N ILE A 84 -9.04 -27.37 -13.07
CA ILE A 84 -10.44 -27.38 -13.52
C ILE A 84 -10.93 -25.94 -13.80
N HIS A 85 -10.77 -25.03 -12.85
CA HIS A 85 -11.26 -23.67 -12.97
C HIS A 85 -10.18 -22.67 -13.36
N TYR A 86 -8.91 -22.96 -13.04
CA TYR A 86 -7.77 -22.13 -13.41
C TYR A 86 -6.48 -22.93 -13.53
N VAL A 87 -5.56 -22.42 -14.31
CA VAL A 87 -4.19 -22.96 -14.44
C VAL A 87 -3.17 -21.82 -14.26
N ILE A 88 -1.94 -22.17 -13.89
CA ILE A 88 -0.87 -21.22 -13.59
C ILE A 88 0.38 -21.64 -14.30
N GLY A 89 1.11 -20.68 -14.89
CA GLY A 89 2.44 -20.89 -15.43
C GLY A 89 2.48 -21.86 -16.63
N ARG A 90 1.35 -22.08 -17.29
CA ARG A 90 1.26 -22.96 -18.46
C ARG A 90 0.08 -22.57 -19.35
N LYS A 91 0.14 -22.97 -20.61
CA LYS A 91 -0.96 -22.76 -21.56
C LYS A 91 -2.24 -23.45 -21.04
N PRO A 92 -3.39 -22.75 -21.09
CA PRO A 92 -4.66 -23.31 -20.64
C PRO A 92 -5.10 -24.47 -21.54
N PRO A 93 -5.86 -25.45 -21.01
CA PRO A 93 -6.41 -26.53 -21.79
C PRO A 93 -7.43 -26.02 -22.83
N LYS A 94 -7.65 -26.77 -23.90
CA LYS A 94 -8.59 -26.39 -24.97
C LYS A 94 -10.05 -26.25 -24.51
N THR A 95 -10.39 -26.77 -23.35
CA THR A 95 -11.71 -26.66 -22.72
C THR A 95 -11.97 -25.28 -22.12
N PHE A 96 -10.91 -24.48 -21.90
CA PHE A 96 -11.06 -23.11 -21.43
C PHE A 96 -11.43 -22.19 -22.61
N ALA A 97 -12.24 -21.18 -22.33
CA ALA A 97 -12.46 -20.10 -23.28
C ALA A 97 -11.15 -19.36 -23.57
N LYS A 98 -11.06 -18.74 -24.73
CA LYS A 98 -9.89 -17.92 -25.11
C LYS A 98 -9.96 -16.54 -24.50
N ALA A 99 -8.80 -15.97 -24.18
CA ALA A 99 -8.68 -14.58 -23.85
C ALA A 99 -8.98 -13.70 -25.08
N ILE A 100 -9.49 -12.49 -24.86
CA ILE A 100 -9.72 -11.52 -25.97
C ILE A 100 -8.37 -11.15 -26.58
N ILE A 101 -7.34 -10.98 -25.75
CA ILE A 101 -5.94 -10.81 -26.17
C ILE A 101 -5.18 -12.00 -25.52
N GLU A 102 -4.77 -12.95 -26.36
CA GLU A 102 -4.06 -14.13 -25.85
C GLU A 102 -2.63 -13.73 -25.42
N PRO A 103 -2.17 -14.12 -24.22
CA PRO A 103 -0.79 -13.92 -23.82
C PRO A 103 0.18 -14.66 -24.77
N ALA A 104 1.29 -14.01 -25.11
CA ALA A 104 2.34 -14.65 -25.91
C ALA A 104 3.05 -15.75 -25.11
N GLU A 105 3.25 -15.52 -23.82
CA GLU A 105 3.86 -16.47 -22.88
C GLU A 105 2.97 -16.65 -21.65
N TYR A 106 3.02 -17.83 -21.07
CA TYR A 106 2.15 -18.22 -19.96
C TYR A 106 2.91 -18.44 -18.64
N GLU A 107 4.21 -18.29 -18.59
CA GLU A 107 5.03 -18.59 -17.40
C GLU A 107 4.55 -17.86 -16.15
N HIS A 108 4.18 -16.58 -16.29
CA HIS A 108 3.71 -15.73 -15.20
C HIS A 108 2.22 -15.38 -15.30
N VAL A 109 1.43 -16.26 -15.91
CA VAL A 109 0.01 -16.03 -16.15
C VAL A 109 -0.84 -17.04 -15.40
N ILE A 110 -1.90 -16.53 -14.76
CA ILE A 110 -3.02 -17.30 -14.24
C ILE A 110 -4.12 -17.24 -15.30
N SER A 111 -4.46 -18.36 -15.91
CA SER A 111 -5.56 -18.44 -16.88
C SER A 111 -6.79 -19.07 -16.24
N PHE A 112 -7.95 -18.47 -16.42
CA PHE A 112 -9.22 -18.89 -15.84
C PHE A 112 -10.12 -19.52 -16.91
N TYR A 113 -11.00 -20.43 -16.52
CA TYR A 113 -11.83 -21.23 -17.43
C TYR A 113 -12.67 -20.40 -18.42
N ASN A 114 -13.05 -19.16 -18.04
CA ASN A 114 -13.83 -18.25 -18.87
C ASN A 114 -12.98 -17.36 -19.81
N GLY A 115 -11.71 -17.68 -19.98
CA GLY A 115 -10.76 -16.97 -20.83
C GLY A 115 -10.09 -15.75 -20.17
N SER A 116 -10.52 -15.33 -18.98
CA SER A 116 -9.83 -14.23 -18.30
C SER A 116 -8.46 -14.67 -17.78
N CYS A 117 -7.52 -13.72 -17.76
CA CYS A 117 -6.14 -13.95 -17.34
C CYS A 117 -5.72 -12.94 -16.28
N ALA A 118 -4.74 -13.30 -15.45
CA ALA A 118 -4.01 -12.39 -14.59
C ALA A 118 -2.52 -12.57 -14.78
N VAL A 119 -1.82 -11.52 -15.19
CA VAL A 119 -0.37 -11.49 -15.37
C VAL A 119 0.29 -11.03 -14.09
N ILE A 120 1.31 -11.75 -13.64
CA ILE A 120 2.13 -11.37 -12.50
C ILE A 120 3.20 -10.41 -12.99
N ILE A 121 3.18 -9.18 -12.46
CA ILE A 121 4.09 -8.11 -12.85
C ILE A 121 5.04 -7.85 -11.68
N SER A 122 6.33 -8.04 -11.93
CA SER A 122 7.36 -7.83 -10.93
C SER A 122 8.06 -6.48 -11.13
N GLN A 123 8.24 -5.75 -10.03
CA GLN A 123 8.88 -4.43 -10.06
C GLN A 123 10.40 -4.47 -10.20
N ASP A 124 11.03 -5.63 -9.96
CA ASP A 124 12.48 -5.81 -10.14
C ASP A 124 12.88 -5.97 -11.62
N ARG A 125 11.90 -6.21 -12.53
CA ARG A 125 12.13 -6.29 -13.98
C ARG A 125 11.51 -5.09 -14.69
N PRO A 126 12.32 -4.13 -15.19
CA PRO A 126 11.83 -3.01 -16.00
C PRO A 126 11.12 -3.49 -17.27
N GLY A 127 10.06 -2.79 -17.66
CA GLY A 127 9.34 -3.08 -18.90
C GLY A 127 8.43 -4.31 -18.88
N SER A 128 8.28 -4.99 -17.74
CA SER A 128 7.45 -6.21 -17.64
C SER A 128 5.96 -5.98 -17.90
N SER A 129 5.50 -4.74 -17.84
CA SER A 129 4.11 -4.34 -18.15
C SER A 129 3.97 -3.55 -19.45
N ASN A 130 5.08 -3.22 -20.12
CA ASN A 130 5.04 -2.50 -21.38
C ASN A 130 4.33 -3.35 -22.44
N SER A 131 3.47 -2.73 -23.23
CA SER A 131 2.66 -3.38 -24.27
C SER A 131 1.52 -4.27 -23.77
N LEU A 132 1.30 -4.39 -22.45
CA LEU A 132 0.13 -5.11 -21.94
C LEU A 132 -1.13 -4.22 -22.02
N THR A 133 -2.27 -4.86 -22.30
CA THR A 133 -3.59 -4.23 -22.18
C THR A 133 -4.30 -4.85 -20.99
N LEU A 134 -4.26 -4.15 -19.86
CA LEU A 134 -4.83 -4.61 -18.60
C LEU A 134 -6.19 -3.96 -18.35
N SER A 135 -7.13 -4.70 -17.80
CA SER A 135 -8.47 -4.22 -17.45
C SER A 135 -8.64 -3.96 -15.95
N TRP A 136 -7.71 -4.42 -15.14
CA TRP A 136 -7.69 -4.20 -13.69
C TRP A 136 -6.29 -4.49 -13.13
N LEU A 137 -6.00 -3.90 -11.96
CA LEU A 137 -4.73 -4.07 -11.25
C LEU A 137 -4.96 -4.41 -9.78
N LEU A 138 -4.21 -5.39 -9.30
CA LEU A 138 -3.95 -5.60 -7.88
C LEU A 138 -2.50 -5.22 -7.60
N VAL A 139 -2.27 -4.28 -6.70
CA VAL A 139 -0.94 -3.90 -6.21
C VAL A 139 -0.81 -4.40 -4.78
N ASP A 140 -0.02 -5.43 -4.58
CA ASP A 140 0.19 -6.03 -3.24
C ASP A 140 1.52 -5.54 -2.64
N GLU A 141 1.54 -5.36 -1.32
CA GLU A 141 2.68 -4.80 -0.57
C GLU A 141 3.19 -3.46 -1.13
N ALA A 142 2.26 -2.53 -1.39
CA ALA A 142 2.50 -1.26 -2.08
C ALA A 142 3.63 -0.41 -1.49
N LYS A 143 3.94 -0.54 -0.20
CA LYS A 143 5.06 0.17 0.45
C LYS A 143 6.44 -0.20 -0.11
N PHE A 144 6.55 -1.35 -0.76
CA PHE A 144 7.79 -1.81 -1.41
C PHE A 144 7.79 -1.59 -2.93
N ILE A 145 6.70 -1.07 -3.49
CA ILE A 145 6.56 -0.79 -4.91
C ILE A 145 7.14 0.60 -5.22
N ASP A 146 7.97 0.69 -6.24
CA ASP A 146 8.44 1.98 -6.76
C ASP A 146 7.32 2.67 -7.52
N TYR A 147 6.87 3.82 -6.99
CA TYR A 147 5.75 4.56 -7.56
C TYR A 147 6.04 5.10 -8.96
N ASN A 148 7.28 5.53 -9.23
CA ASN A 148 7.62 6.06 -10.54
C ASN A 148 7.50 4.97 -11.61
N LYS A 149 8.05 3.78 -11.36
CA LYS A 149 7.89 2.64 -12.27
C LYS A 149 6.42 2.24 -12.44
N LEU A 150 5.66 2.19 -11.34
CA LEU A 150 4.23 1.87 -11.40
C LEU A 150 3.48 2.89 -12.26
N LYS A 151 3.76 4.19 -12.06
CA LYS A 151 3.12 5.32 -12.77
C LYS A 151 3.49 5.35 -14.25
N ASP A 152 4.75 5.13 -14.57
CA ASP A 152 5.26 5.32 -15.92
C ASP A 152 5.03 4.08 -16.81
N GLU A 153 5.02 2.88 -16.25
CA GLU A 153 4.90 1.63 -17.00
C GLU A 153 3.54 0.93 -16.80
N THR A 154 3.11 0.69 -15.55
CA THR A 154 2.01 -0.24 -15.27
C THR A 154 0.63 0.44 -15.26
N LEU A 155 0.52 1.65 -14.70
CA LEU A 155 -0.76 2.36 -14.70
C LEU A 155 -1.24 2.70 -16.11
N PRO A 156 -0.39 3.13 -17.07
CA PRO A 156 -0.81 3.33 -18.46
C PRO A 156 -1.28 2.05 -19.14
N ALA A 157 -0.71 0.89 -18.79
CA ALA A 157 -1.13 -0.40 -19.30
C ALA A 157 -2.56 -0.79 -18.87
N ASN A 158 -3.08 -0.22 -17.76
CA ASN A 158 -4.46 -0.43 -17.29
C ASN A 158 -5.49 0.36 -18.10
N GLY A 159 -5.36 0.31 -19.43
CA GLY A 159 -6.24 0.98 -20.40
C GLY A 159 -7.57 0.26 -20.66
N GLY A 160 -7.68 -1.00 -20.27
CA GLY A 160 -8.85 -1.84 -20.48
C GLY A 160 -9.19 -2.07 -21.96
N ILE A 161 -10.26 -2.84 -22.20
CA ILE A 161 -10.79 -3.06 -23.54
C ILE A 161 -12.15 -2.38 -23.62
N LYS A 162 -12.17 -1.11 -24.05
CA LYS A 162 -13.35 -0.25 -24.05
C LYS A 162 -14.53 -0.84 -24.82
N SER A 163 -14.29 -1.50 -25.94
CA SER A 163 -15.34 -2.14 -26.76
C SER A 163 -16.10 -3.23 -26.04
N TYR A 164 -15.45 -3.95 -25.11
CA TYR A 164 -16.06 -5.03 -24.34
C TYR A 164 -16.51 -4.59 -22.95
N PHE A 165 -15.70 -3.82 -22.23
CA PHE A 165 -15.89 -3.58 -20.80
C PHE A 165 -16.01 -2.09 -20.43
N GLY A 166 -16.05 -1.18 -21.39
CA GLY A 166 -15.99 0.26 -21.13
C GLY A 166 -17.06 0.84 -20.20
N ARG A 167 -18.19 0.12 -19.98
CA ARG A 167 -19.27 0.53 -19.07
C ARG A 167 -19.27 -0.25 -17.76
N HIS A 168 -18.33 -1.16 -17.55
CA HIS A 168 -18.30 -2.01 -16.37
C HIS A 168 -17.47 -1.35 -15.25
N SER A 169 -17.99 -1.30 -14.02
CA SER A 169 -17.30 -0.69 -12.87
C SER A 169 -15.99 -1.39 -12.48
N CYS A 170 -15.78 -2.64 -12.91
CA CYS A 170 -14.53 -3.35 -12.71
C CYS A 170 -13.45 -2.98 -13.74
N ASN A 171 -13.84 -2.36 -14.88
CA ASN A 171 -12.87 -1.94 -15.88
C ASN A 171 -12.03 -0.78 -15.35
N HIS A 172 -10.72 -0.81 -15.58
CA HIS A 172 -9.73 0.09 -15.01
C HIS A 172 -9.61 0.04 -13.48
N SER A 173 -10.23 -0.94 -12.80
CA SER A 173 -10.20 -0.98 -11.35
C SER A 173 -8.81 -1.26 -10.81
N ILE A 174 -8.50 -0.63 -9.67
CA ILE A 174 -7.21 -0.76 -8.99
C ILE A 174 -7.45 -1.08 -7.51
N MET A 175 -6.83 -2.16 -7.04
CA MET A 175 -6.77 -2.50 -5.62
C MET A 175 -5.33 -2.35 -5.14
N ILE A 176 -5.09 -1.47 -4.17
CA ILE A 176 -3.79 -1.24 -3.55
C ILE A 176 -3.85 -1.74 -2.11
N LEU A 177 -2.97 -2.67 -1.77
CA LEU A 177 -2.88 -3.28 -0.46
C LEU A 177 -1.49 -3.03 0.15
N SER A 178 -1.46 -2.62 1.40
CA SER A 178 -0.22 -2.45 2.17
C SER A 178 -0.50 -2.51 3.66
N ASP A 179 0.54 -2.62 4.47
CA ASP A 179 0.55 -2.13 5.83
C ASP A 179 1.09 -0.69 5.88
N MET A 180 1.08 -0.05 7.05
CA MET A 180 1.50 1.34 7.18
C MET A 180 2.99 1.49 6.85
N PRO A 181 3.35 2.38 5.90
CA PRO A 181 4.74 2.59 5.51
C PRO A 181 5.52 3.32 6.60
N GLN A 182 6.83 3.05 6.65
CA GLN A 182 7.77 3.69 7.57
C GLN A 182 8.70 4.67 6.85
N THR A 183 8.68 4.69 5.51
CA THR A 183 9.54 5.56 4.68
C THR A 183 8.70 6.46 3.79
N GLN A 184 9.25 7.59 3.41
CA GLN A 184 8.60 8.52 2.49
C GLN A 184 8.38 7.88 1.12
N LYS A 185 9.38 7.16 0.60
CA LYS A 185 9.28 6.44 -0.68
C LYS A 185 8.12 5.43 -0.69
N GLY A 186 7.91 4.74 0.43
CA GLY A 186 6.83 3.75 0.58
C GLY A 186 5.46 4.35 0.88
N SER A 187 5.33 5.67 1.08
CA SER A 187 4.08 6.32 1.52
C SER A 187 3.20 6.84 0.38
N TRP A 188 3.60 6.64 -0.86
CA TRP A 188 2.97 7.21 -2.04
C TRP A 188 1.46 6.96 -2.15
N PHE A 189 0.97 5.83 -1.68
CA PHE A 189 -0.46 5.50 -1.76
C PHE A 189 -1.32 6.20 -0.67
N LEU A 190 -0.71 6.81 0.34
CA LEU A 190 -1.45 7.49 1.42
C LEU A 190 -2.21 8.73 0.91
N HIS A 191 -1.76 9.35 -0.18
CA HIS A 191 -2.44 10.50 -0.80
C HIS A 191 -3.82 10.17 -1.37
N TYR A 192 -4.14 8.88 -1.58
CA TYR A 192 -5.48 8.49 -2.01
C TYR A 192 -6.56 8.75 -0.96
N LYS A 193 -6.17 9.02 0.30
CA LYS A 193 -7.10 9.47 1.34
C LYS A 193 -7.81 10.75 0.92
N ASP A 194 -7.08 11.70 0.35
CA ASP A 194 -7.60 13.00 -0.06
C ASP A 194 -8.45 12.94 -1.35
N LYS A 195 -8.36 11.81 -2.07
CA LYS A 195 -9.17 11.54 -3.27
C LYS A 195 -10.49 10.82 -2.98
N MET A 196 -10.69 10.40 -1.73
CA MET A 196 -11.93 9.74 -1.33
C MET A 196 -13.03 10.77 -1.12
N ASP A 197 -14.10 10.66 -1.89
CA ASP A 197 -15.31 11.44 -1.71
C ASP A 197 -16.27 10.68 -0.77
N SER A 198 -16.50 11.24 0.41
CA SER A 198 -17.36 10.64 1.43
C SER A 198 -18.84 10.60 1.03
N GLU A 199 -19.30 11.55 0.21
CA GLU A 199 -20.67 11.60 -0.27
C GLU A 199 -20.94 10.47 -1.28
N VAL A 200 -19.98 10.25 -2.19
CA VAL A 200 -20.05 9.11 -3.13
C VAL A 200 -20.04 7.78 -2.40
N ILE A 201 -19.21 7.63 -1.36
CA ILE A 201 -19.19 6.40 -0.56
C ILE A 201 -20.51 6.20 0.18
N SER A 202 -21.05 7.23 0.82
CA SER A 202 -22.35 7.15 1.51
C SER A 202 -23.49 6.84 0.55
N ALA A 203 -23.47 7.39 -0.67
CA ALA A 203 -24.47 7.07 -1.70
C ALA A 203 -24.36 5.61 -2.15
N ILE A 204 -23.15 5.05 -2.27
CA ILE A 204 -22.93 3.63 -2.55
C ILE A 204 -23.49 2.76 -1.43
N GLU A 205 -23.24 3.10 -0.17
CA GLU A 205 -23.76 2.36 0.99
C GLU A 205 -25.28 2.35 1.01
N GLY A 206 -25.91 3.50 0.77
CA GLY A 206 -27.37 3.62 0.67
C GLY A 206 -27.96 2.76 -0.46
N LEU A 207 -27.36 2.80 -1.66
CA LEU A 207 -27.81 1.98 -2.79
C LEU A 207 -27.61 0.48 -2.55
N VAL A 208 -26.50 0.07 -1.93
CA VAL A 208 -26.27 -1.33 -1.56
C VAL A 208 -27.35 -1.83 -0.60
N TYR A 209 -27.73 -1.02 0.39
CA TYR A 209 -28.79 -1.35 1.33
C TYR A 209 -30.15 -1.44 0.65
N ASP A 210 -30.48 -0.50 -0.23
CA ASP A 210 -31.74 -0.54 -0.99
C ASP A 210 -31.82 -1.74 -1.93
N ILE A 211 -30.75 -2.08 -2.62
CA ILE A 211 -30.64 -3.26 -3.47
C ILE A 211 -30.84 -4.54 -2.66
N TRP A 212 -30.23 -4.59 -1.48
CA TRP A 212 -30.41 -5.71 -0.56
C TRP A 212 -31.88 -5.87 -0.16
N LYS A 213 -32.57 -4.78 0.24
CA LYS A 213 -34.02 -4.80 0.56
C LYS A 213 -34.86 -5.31 -0.61
N LEU A 214 -34.56 -4.83 -1.83
CA LEU A 214 -35.28 -5.29 -3.02
C LEU A 214 -35.07 -6.78 -3.28
N LYS A 215 -33.85 -7.28 -3.11
CA LYS A 215 -33.51 -8.69 -3.28
C LYS A 215 -34.21 -9.56 -2.23
N GLU A 216 -34.27 -9.13 -0.96
CA GLU A 216 -35.00 -9.84 0.09
C GLU A 216 -36.50 -9.90 -0.22
N ARG A 217 -37.11 -8.80 -0.68
CA ARG A 217 -38.53 -8.82 -1.11
C ARG A 217 -38.75 -9.76 -2.28
N ILE A 218 -37.91 -9.73 -3.30
CA ILE A 218 -38.01 -10.65 -4.44
C ILE A 218 -37.86 -12.11 -3.99
N LYS A 219 -37.02 -12.39 -3.02
CA LYS A 219 -36.83 -13.71 -2.45
C LYS A 219 -38.10 -14.17 -1.73
N GLN A 220 -38.72 -13.30 -0.91
CA GLN A 220 -39.97 -13.59 -0.22
C GLN A 220 -41.12 -13.94 -1.20
N TYR A 221 -41.29 -13.14 -2.29
CA TYR A 221 -42.28 -13.45 -3.32
C TYR A 221 -42.08 -14.82 -3.97
N LYS A 222 -40.80 -15.18 -4.22
CA LYS A 222 -40.46 -16.50 -4.79
C LYS A 222 -40.73 -17.65 -3.82
N GLU A 223 -40.46 -17.43 -2.54
CA GLU A 223 -40.68 -18.44 -1.48
C GLU A 223 -42.20 -18.63 -1.19
N SER A 224 -43.03 -17.59 -1.33
CA SER A 224 -44.48 -17.68 -1.21
C SER A 224 -45.17 -18.22 -2.47
N GLY A 225 -44.45 -18.44 -3.56
CA GLY A 225 -45.02 -18.85 -4.84
C GLY A 225 -45.74 -17.75 -5.61
N GLU A 226 -45.62 -16.49 -5.16
CA GLU A 226 -46.24 -15.34 -5.81
C GLU A 226 -45.38 -14.81 -6.98
N GLU A 227 -46.05 -14.23 -7.98
CA GLU A 227 -45.38 -13.65 -9.13
C GLU A 227 -44.63 -12.34 -8.76
N VAL A 228 -43.38 -12.26 -9.09
CA VAL A 228 -42.54 -11.07 -8.83
C VAL A 228 -42.98 -9.93 -9.76
N SER A 229 -43.42 -8.81 -9.21
CA SER A 229 -43.85 -7.63 -9.97
C SER A 229 -42.72 -7.14 -10.92
N LYS A 230 -43.08 -6.83 -12.17
CA LYS A 230 -42.18 -6.23 -13.17
C LYS A 230 -41.55 -4.93 -12.66
N HIS A 231 -42.28 -4.15 -11.86
CA HIS A 231 -41.81 -2.91 -11.24
C HIS A 231 -40.64 -3.17 -10.26
N LEU A 232 -40.70 -4.24 -9.45
CA LEU A 232 -39.58 -4.60 -8.55
C LEU A 232 -38.32 -4.97 -9.32
N ILE A 233 -38.48 -5.74 -10.40
CA ILE A 233 -37.34 -6.11 -11.27
C ILE A 233 -36.75 -4.88 -11.95
N TYR A 234 -37.58 -3.97 -12.45
CA TYR A 234 -37.13 -2.71 -13.04
C TYR A 234 -36.38 -1.84 -12.03
N SER A 235 -36.94 -1.67 -10.83
CA SER A 235 -36.33 -0.90 -9.73
C SER A 235 -34.97 -1.48 -9.35
N LEU A 236 -34.86 -2.80 -9.25
CA LEU A 236 -33.59 -3.47 -8.97
C LEU A 236 -32.55 -3.19 -10.07
N ARG A 237 -32.91 -3.35 -11.34
CA ARG A 237 -32.02 -3.09 -12.47
C ARG A 237 -31.58 -1.62 -12.54
N HIS A 238 -32.49 -0.70 -12.23
CA HIS A 238 -32.19 0.74 -12.21
C HIS A 238 -31.18 1.07 -11.13
N LYS A 239 -31.39 0.58 -9.89
CA LYS A 239 -30.45 0.78 -8.78
C LYS A 239 -29.10 0.08 -8.99
N ASP A 240 -29.08 -1.11 -9.57
CA ASP A 240 -27.82 -1.78 -9.95
C ASP A 240 -27.03 -0.96 -10.99
N LYS A 241 -27.71 -0.30 -11.95
CA LYS A 241 -27.06 0.60 -12.92
C LYS A 241 -26.50 1.84 -12.23
N GLN A 242 -27.25 2.48 -11.33
CA GLN A 242 -26.77 3.62 -10.54
C GLN A 242 -25.57 3.25 -9.69
N LEU A 243 -25.63 2.10 -8.99
CA LEU A 243 -24.54 1.59 -8.19
C LEU A 243 -23.28 1.35 -9.03
N ASN A 244 -23.43 0.77 -10.23
CA ASN A 244 -22.32 0.56 -11.14
C ASN A 244 -21.68 1.89 -11.59
N GLN A 245 -22.48 2.92 -11.85
CA GLN A 245 -21.98 4.26 -12.19
C GLN A 245 -21.20 4.90 -11.04
N LEU A 246 -21.75 4.90 -9.82
CA LEU A 246 -21.04 5.44 -8.66
C LEU A 246 -19.74 4.68 -8.37
N ARG A 247 -19.77 3.35 -8.43
CA ARG A 247 -18.58 2.52 -8.25
C ARG A 247 -17.49 2.82 -9.28
N SER A 248 -17.84 3.16 -10.52
CA SER A 248 -16.87 3.42 -11.58
C SER A 248 -16.04 4.70 -11.37
N ILE A 249 -16.52 5.63 -10.56
CA ILE A 249 -15.84 6.90 -10.24
C ILE A 249 -15.29 6.93 -8.80
N ALA A 250 -15.68 5.97 -7.97
CA ALA A 250 -15.38 5.98 -6.55
C ALA A 250 -13.91 5.62 -6.27
N THR A 251 -13.33 6.37 -5.35
CA THR A 251 -12.09 6.01 -4.66
C THR A 251 -12.43 5.68 -3.21
N TYR A 252 -12.03 4.52 -2.74
CA TYR A 252 -12.22 4.06 -1.36
C TYR A 252 -10.87 3.89 -0.69
N TYR A 253 -10.62 4.68 0.36
CA TYR A 253 -9.40 4.61 1.16
C TYR A 253 -9.77 4.32 2.62
N LYS A 254 -9.14 3.31 3.22
CA LYS A 254 -9.30 3.04 4.66
C LYS A 254 -8.02 2.47 5.27
N GLU A 255 -7.84 2.81 6.55
CA GLU A 255 -6.79 2.31 7.42
C GLU A 255 -7.42 1.42 8.49
N TYR A 256 -6.86 0.23 8.70
CA TYR A 256 -7.39 -0.76 9.63
C TYR A 256 -6.28 -1.40 10.47
N SER A 257 -6.46 -1.48 11.78
CA SER A 257 -5.55 -2.20 12.65
C SER A 257 -5.77 -3.72 12.60
N SER A 258 -4.80 -4.50 13.07
CA SER A 258 -4.97 -5.95 13.27
C SER A 258 -6.05 -6.29 14.30
N ILE A 259 -6.42 -5.32 15.15
CA ILE A 259 -7.49 -5.46 16.15
C ILE A 259 -8.85 -5.74 15.49
N GLU A 260 -9.08 -5.24 14.28
CA GLU A 260 -10.30 -5.53 13.52
C GLU A 260 -10.48 -7.04 13.20
N ASN A 261 -9.42 -7.82 13.36
CA ASN A 261 -9.44 -9.28 13.20
C ASN A 261 -9.22 -10.04 14.52
N LEU A 262 -9.43 -9.38 15.65
CA LEU A 262 -9.16 -9.92 16.99
C LEU A 262 -9.92 -11.22 17.25
N GLN A 263 -11.15 -11.34 16.72
CA GLN A 263 -11.98 -12.54 16.88
C GLN A 263 -11.31 -13.82 16.34
N LEU A 264 -10.52 -13.70 15.26
CA LEU A 264 -9.78 -14.84 14.67
C LEU A 264 -8.36 -14.96 15.25
N LEU A 265 -7.74 -13.84 15.60
CA LEU A 265 -6.36 -13.83 16.09
C LEU A 265 -6.23 -14.17 17.57
N GLY A 266 -7.23 -13.78 18.36
CA GLY A 266 -7.18 -13.84 19.82
C GLY A 266 -6.30 -12.74 20.44
N GLU A 267 -6.58 -12.38 21.69
CA GLU A 267 -5.82 -11.34 22.41
C GLU A 267 -4.34 -11.71 22.59
N ASN A 268 -4.05 -13.00 22.77
CA ASN A 268 -2.69 -13.48 22.99
C ASN A 268 -1.76 -13.12 21.85
N TYR A 269 -2.26 -13.13 20.58
CA TYR A 269 -1.47 -12.70 19.44
C TYR A 269 -1.04 -11.23 19.56
N ILE A 270 -1.97 -10.34 19.92
CA ILE A 270 -1.67 -8.91 20.06
C ILE A 270 -0.69 -8.67 21.21
N ARG A 271 -0.87 -9.36 22.37
CA ARG A 271 0.05 -9.27 23.52
C ARG A 271 1.45 -9.77 23.15
N GLN A 272 1.54 -10.86 22.40
CA GLN A 272 2.82 -11.40 21.93
C GLN A 272 3.50 -10.40 20.99
N MET A 273 2.79 -9.86 19.99
CA MET A 273 3.35 -8.87 19.04
C MET A 273 3.82 -7.60 19.76
N LYS A 274 3.10 -7.16 20.79
CA LYS A 274 3.51 -5.99 21.60
C LYS A 274 4.82 -6.24 22.36
N ARG A 275 5.06 -7.47 22.78
CA ARG A 275 6.29 -7.87 23.49
C ARG A 275 7.47 -8.07 22.54
N ASP A 276 7.22 -8.70 21.39
CA ASP A 276 8.28 -9.22 20.52
C ASP A 276 8.73 -8.19 19.46
N LEU A 277 7.88 -7.19 19.13
CA LEU A 277 8.18 -6.16 18.14
C LEU A 277 8.69 -4.87 18.79
N THR A 278 9.50 -4.12 18.03
CA THR A 278 9.84 -2.76 18.44
C THR A 278 8.58 -1.89 18.51
N PRO A 279 8.51 -0.87 19.39
CA PRO A 279 7.35 0.01 19.49
C PRO A 279 6.92 0.59 18.13
N LEU A 280 7.88 1.01 17.29
CA LEU A 280 7.63 1.53 15.95
C LEU A 280 6.98 0.49 15.03
N THR A 281 7.53 -0.71 15.00
CA THR A 281 6.99 -1.80 14.19
C THR A 281 5.61 -2.24 14.68
N PHE A 282 5.38 -2.26 15.98
CA PHE A 282 4.06 -2.56 16.56
C PHE A 282 3.02 -1.50 16.14
N GLN A 283 3.35 -0.21 16.26
CA GLN A 283 2.46 0.88 15.85
C GLN A 283 2.12 0.83 14.35
N THR A 284 3.11 0.62 13.49
CA THR A 284 2.89 0.63 12.04
C THR A 284 2.29 -0.66 11.52
N SER A 285 2.86 -1.82 11.89
CA SER A 285 2.49 -3.10 11.29
C SER A 285 1.30 -3.80 11.97
N ILE A 286 1.01 -3.49 13.24
CA ILE A 286 -0.11 -4.07 13.97
C ILE A 286 -1.24 -3.07 14.14
N LEU A 287 -0.95 -1.89 14.68
CA LEU A 287 -1.98 -0.88 14.93
C LEU A 287 -2.33 -0.05 13.68
N CYS A 288 -1.52 -0.15 12.62
CA CYS A 288 -1.69 0.63 11.39
C CYS A 288 -1.71 2.14 11.66
N GLN A 289 -0.94 2.60 12.64
CA GLN A 289 -0.86 4.01 12.98
C GLN A 289 0.12 4.73 12.06
N ARG A 290 -0.27 5.92 11.61
CA ARG A 290 0.64 6.83 10.91
C ARG A 290 1.70 7.32 11.88
N ILE A 291 2.94 7.23 11.46
CA ILE A 291 4.06 7.87 12.15
C ILE A 291 4.47 9.10 11.37
N GLY A 292 5.03 10.11 12.07
CA GLY A 292 5.71 11.21 11.40
C GLY A 292 6.86 10.62 10.57
N ILE A 293 6.68 10.55 9.25
CA ILE A 293 7.73 10.08 8.36
C ILE A 293 8.72 11.24 8.26
N ALA A 294 9.86 11.10 8.92
CA ALA A 294 10.96 12.02 8.72
C ALA A 294 11.37 11.96 7.24
N LYS A 295 11.52 13.13 6.60
CA LYS A 295 12.04 13.21 5.24
C LYS A 295 13.35 12.44 5.22
N ASP A 296 13.40 11.36 4.43
CA ASP A 296 14.56 10.52 4.09
C ASP A 296 15.82 10.72 4.98
N GLY A 297 15.67 10.61 6.28
CA GLY A 297 16.75 10.75 7.24
C GLY A 297 17.11 9.39 7.84
N PHE A 298 18.39 9.10 7.94
CA PHE A 298 18.93 7.94 8.63
C PHE A 298 18.39 7.83 10.08
N TYR A 299 18.00 8.95 10.67
CA TYR A 299 17.40 9.07 12.00
C TYR A 299 15.91 9.43 11.93
N SER A 300 15.06 8.49 11.49
CA SER A 300 13.60 8.69 11.35
C SER A 300 12.86 9.00 12.67
N SER A 301 13.49 8.75 13.81
CA SER A 301 12.97 9.08 15.15
C SER A 301 13.46 10.41 15.72
N MET A 302 14.29 11.18 14.97
CA MET A 302 14.80 12.45 15.40
C MET A 302 13.68 13.51 15.44
N LYS A 303 13.47 14.15 16.58
CA LYS A 303 12.46 15.19 16.82
C LYS A 303 13.14 16.50 17.13
N GLU A 304 12.42 17.62 17.01
CA GLU A 304 12.91 18.93 17.43
C GLU A 304 13.41 18.95 18.90
N ALA A 305 12.76 18.19 19.78
CA ALA A 305 13.19 18.01 21.18
C ALA A 305 14.56 17.32 21.33
N HIS A 306 15.11 16.77 20.26
CA HIS A 306 16.45 16.17 20.24
C HIS A 306 17.53 17.13 19.72
N LYS A 307 17.12 18.31 19.25
CA LYS A 307 18.05 19.40 18.94
C LYS A 307 18.45 20.10 20.23
N TYR A 308 19.69 20.45 20.32
CA TYR A 308 20.21 21.34 21.34
C TYR A 308 21.15 22.35 20.70
N ASP A 309 21.22 23.51 21.25
CA ASP A 309 22.19 24.53 20.85
C ASP A 309 23.34 24.51 21.84
N ALA A 310 24.57 24.64 21.33
CA ALA A 310 25.73 24.81 22.19
C ALA A 310 25.53 26.07 23.02
N SER A 311 25.66 25.96 24.33
CA SER A 311 25.21 27.00 25.28
C SER A 311 26.09 28.25 25.34
N ASP A 312 27.10 28.36 24.48
CA ASP A 312 28.04 29.48 24.52
C ASP A 312 27.98 30.35 23.25
N MET A 313 27.16 31.38 23.32
CA MET A 313 27.12 32.43 22.30
C MET A 313 28.20 33.50 22.51
N GLU A 314 28.88 33.52 23.67
CA GLU A 314 29.89 34.54 24.00
C GLU A 314 31.06 34.55 22.99
N TYR A 315 31.44 33.39 22.50
CA TYR A 315 32.47 33.30 21.48
C TYR A 315 32.03 33.89 20.13
N LEU A 316 30.79 33.60 19.70
CA LEU A 316 30.23 34.16 18.48
C LEU A 316 30.00 35.68 18.62
N ASP A 317 29.56 36.15 19.77
CA ASP A 317 29.37 37.58 20.06
C ASP A 317 30.70 38.29 20.08
N ASN A 318 31.74 37.73 20.68
CA ASN A 318 33.11 38.28 20.66
C ASN A 318 33.71 38.32 19.25
N VAL A 319 33.48 37.30 18.43
CA VAL A 319 33.89 37.28 17.03
C VAL A 319 33.13 38.31 16.21
N ALA A 320 31.83 38.46 16.44
CA ALA A 320 31.00 39.44 15.77
C ALA A 320 31.42 40.88 16.18
N GLN A 321 31.74 41.10 17.45
CA GLN A 321 32.19 42.37 17.95
C GLN A 321 33.57 42.78 17.40
N SER A 322 34.53 41.85 17.35
CA SER A 322 35.82 42.08 16.71
C SER A 322 35.75 42.37 15.21
N TYR A 323 34.70 41.84 14.54
CA TYR A 323 34.47 42.13 13.11
C TYR A 323 34.00 43.54 12.82
N TYR A 324 33.38 44.21 13.81
CA TYR A 324 32.91 45.60 13.70
C TYR A 324 33.93 46.62 14.17
N GLU A 325 34.95 46.21 14.94
CA GLU A 325 35.95 47.14 15.55
C GLU A 325 37.25 47.20 14.77
N ASP A 326 37.59 46.26 13.87
CA ASP A 326 38.88 46.20 13.20
C ASP A 326 38.73 45.91 11.70
N ASP A 327 39.01 46.93 10.88
CA ASP A 327 38.91 46.84 9.40
C ASP A 327 40.04 45.96 8.77
N ASP A 328 41.01 45.46 9.59
CA ASP A 328 42.19 44.71 9.15
C ASP A 328 42.24 43.25 9.67
N THR A 329 41.18 42.72 10.25
CA THR A 329 41.17 41.32 10.72
C THR A 329 41.07 40.37 9.55
N HIS A 330 42.15 39.75 9.18
CA HIS A 330 42.21 38.71 8.17
C HIS A 330 41.24 37.55 8.47
N LEU A 331 40.38 37.22 7.52
CA LEU A 331 39.48 36.08 7.58
C LEU A 331 40.19 34.77 8.05
N SER A 332 41.49 34.64 7.79
CA SER A 332 42.34 33.53 8.23
C SER A 332 42.48 33.41 9.74
N SER A 333 42.45 34.54 10.51
CA SER A 333 42.55 34.51 11.98
C SER A 333 41.23 34.08 12.60
N ILE A 334 40.10 34.43 12.00
CA ILE A 334 38.77 34.02 12.43
C ILE A 334 38.60 32.52 12.14
N CYS A 335 38.99 32.03 10.95
CA CYS A 335 38.90 30.65 10.58
C CYS A 335 39.78 29.69 11.40
N SER A 336 40.91 30.16 11.94
CA SER A 336 41.79 29.34 12.77
C SER A 336 41.23 29.02 14.15
N HIS A 337 40.21 29.75 14.62
CA HIS A 337 39.58 29.59 15.92
C HIS A 337 38.14 29.09 15.84
N MET A 338 37.61 28.87 14.63
CA MET A 338 36.28 28.27 14.41
C MET A 338 36.34 26.73 14.53
N ASP A 339 36.73 26.25 15.69
CA ASP A 339 36.68 24.83 16.00
C ASP A 339 35.85 24.59 17.26
N SER A 340 35.37 23.35 17.38
CA SER A 340 34.50 22.93 18.50
C SER A 340 35.18 22.92 19.87
N ARG A 341 36.48 23.36 20.00
CA ARG A 341 37.15 23.47 21.29
C ARG A 341 36.60 24.56 22.17
N ALA A 342 35.95 25.55 21.57
CA ALA A 342 35.28 26.63 22.28
C ALA A 342 33.82 26.31 22.68
N ASP A 343 33.27 25.22 22.16
CA ASP A 343 31.91 24.81 22.45
C ASP A 343 31.82 24.22 23.87
N LYS A 344 31.03 24.82 24.77
CA LYS A 344 30.87 24.36 26.15
C LYS A 344 30.15 23.02 26.27
N ASP A 345 29.60 22.49 25.19
CA ASP A 345 28.96 21.17 25.11
C ASP A 345 29.96 20.02 24.83
N THR A 346 31.22 20.34 24.58
CA THR A 346 32.27 19.35 24.37
C THR A 346 33.07 19.14 25.67
N ASP A 347 33.05 17.90 26.16
CA ASP A 347 33.89 17.50 27.30
C ASP A 347 35.30 17.15 26.80
N PRO A 348 36.34 17.98 27.17
CA PRO A 348 37.72 17.71 26.70
C PRO A 348 38.31 16.39 27.24
N ASN A 349 37.73 15.83 28.29
CA ASN A 349 38.19 14.58 28.89
C ASN A 349 37.43 13.35 28.40
N ALA A 350 36.36 13.51 27.65
CA ALA A 350 35.56 12.41 27.11
C ALA A 350 36.01 12.01 25.69
N PRO A 351 35.99 10.73 25.35
CA PRO A 351 36.36 10.29 24.01
C PRO A 351 35.35 10.76 22.96
N ILE A 352 35.86 11.11 21.78
CA ILE A 352 35.03 11.41 20.61
C ILE A 352 34.78 10.12 19.84
N CYS A 353 33.55 9.79 19.61
CA CYS A 353 33.11 8.70 18.73
C CYS A 353 32.93 9.23 17.31
N ILE A 354 33.56 8.60 16.32
CA ILE A 354 33.43 8.97 14.91
C ILE A 354 32.69 7.84 14.20
N GLY A 355 31.54 8.17 13.61
CA GLY A 355 30.81 7.29 12.69
C GLY A 355 31.06 7.72 11.26
N MET A 356 31.34 6.77 10.38
CA MET A 356 31.56 7.01 8.94
C MET A 356 30.57 6.18 8.13
N ASP A 357 29.91 6.81 7.18
CA ASP A 357 29.04 6.15 6.20
C ASP A 357 29.66 6.33 4.81
N TYR A 358 30.04 5.20 4.20
CA TYR A 358 30.60 5.17 2.85
C TYR A 358 29.51 4.86 1.84
N ASN A 359 29.11 5.86 1.07
CA ASN A 359 28.15 5.73 0.00
C ASN A 359 28.78 6.05 -1.36
N ALA A 360 28.29 5.46 -2.43
CA ALA A 360 28.81 5.68 -3.77
C ALA A 360 28.79 7.16 -4.22
N ASN A 361 27.89 7.98 -3.64
CA ASN A 361 27.67 9.36 -4.05
C ASN A 361 27.97 10.40 -2.96
N ILE A 362 28.01 10.00 -1.70
CA ILE A 362 28.21 10.90 -0.56
C ILE A 362 28.91 10.11 0.55
N ASN A 363 30.03 10.62 1.03
CA ASN A 363 30.64 10.14 2.27
C ASN A 363 30.24 11.05 3.41
N TRP A 364 29.70 10.48 4.47
CA TRP A 364 29.25 11.22 5.64
C TRP A 364 30.04 10.80 6.88
N ILE A 365 30.53 11.78 7.62
CA ILE A 365 31.25 11.57 8.88
C ILE A 365 30.48 12.33 9.97
N VAL A 366 30.21 11.65 11.06
CA VAL A 366 29.55 12.24 12.23
C VAL A 366 30.44 12.05 13.43
N ALA A 367 30.74 13.13 14.14
CA ALA A 367 31.48 13.14 15.39
C ALA A 367 30.52 13.41 16.56
N GLY A 368 30.63 12.67 17.64
CA GLY A 368 29.81 12.84 18.81
C GLY A 368 30.46 12.30 20.09
N GLN A 369 29.96 12.75 21.23
CA GLN A 369 30.40 12.29 22.55
C GLN A 369 29.26 11.57 23.30
N PRO A 370 29.50 10.38 23.84
CA PRO A 370 28.53 9.70 24.68
C PRO A 370 28.42 10.40 26.04
N SER A 371 27.19 10.69 26.48
CA SER A 371 26.89 11.23 27.82
C SER A 371 25.79 10.39 28.45
N GLY A 372 26.17 9.40 29.27
CA GLY A 372 25.28 8.45 29.88
C GLY A 372 24.54 7.60 28.82
N ARG A 373 23.20 7.78 28.68
CA ARG A 373 22.38 7.12 27.67
C ARG A 373 22.16 7.96 26.40
N ARG A 374 22.81 9.09 26.26
CA ARG A 374 22.69 10.00 25.14
C ARG A 374 23.99 10.04 24.36
N LEU A 375 23.89 10.33 23.08
CA LEU A 375 25.01 10.67 22.20
C LEU A 375 24.81 12.11 21.77
N ASN A 376 25.68 12.99 22.21
CA ASN A 376 25.69 14.38 21.75
C ASN A 376 26.42 14.42 20.42
N VAL A 377 25.72 14.74 19.34
CA VAL A 377 26.34 14.92 18.02
C VAL A 377 26.90 16.32 17.95
N ILE A 378 28.22 16.43 17.92
CA ILE A 378 28.95 17.70 17.95
C ILE A 378 29.06 18.28 16.55
N LYS A 379 29.43 17.44 15.57
CA LYS A 379 29.69 17.89 14.20
C LYS A 379 29.40 16.81 13.17
N SER A 380 28.98 17.24 12.00
CA SER A 380 28.84 16.36 10.84
C SER A 380 29.53 16.98 9.62
N PHE A 381 30.18 16.14 8.83
CA PHE A 381 30.85 16.51 7.59
C PHE A 381 30.31 15.63 6.48
N TYR A 382 30.19 16.17 5.28
CA TYR A 382 29.86 15.39 4.11
C TYR A 382 30.69 15.83 2.90
N VAL A 383 31.07 14.89 2.08
CA VAL A 383 31.71 15.14 0.79
C VAL A 383 30.85 14.49 -0.27
N LYS A 384 30.42 15.31 -1.21
CA LYS A 384 29.68 14.85 -2.39
C LYS A 384 30.67 14.69 -3.54
N PHE A 385 30.68 13.51 -4.16
CA PHE A 385 31.49 13.21 -5.34
C PHE A 385 30.67 13.42 -6.61
#